data_eedf1688c7254eacc44578f125ec0d2a
#
_entry.id   eedf1688c7254eacc44578f125ec0d2a
#
_cell.length_a   1.000
_cell.length_b   1.000
_cell.length_c   1.000
_cell.angle_alpha   90.00
_cell.angle_beta   90.00
_cell.angle_gamma   90.00
#
_symmetry.space_group_name_H-M   'P 1'
#
loop_
_entity.id
_entity.type
_entity.pdbx_description
1 polymer ?
#
loop_
_entity_poly.entity_id
_entity_poly.type
_entity_poly.pdbx_seq_one_letter_code
_entity_poly.pdbx_strand_id
1 'polypeptide(L)'
;MTMKYFEATTSDKDILKQDILRTLIYRKAEKMLVGANACQMMNVQSLDLKFDLPKTTMITPQQIEEMSKADLRRIGFYQISTSLDKYQTRMLISDETKARQLANEQVAMSLDQAAVGLAYQKDSEIFSELIAAKYHTVTADTAWTDPTADIMTDVADMIAKILDSTTVMESEIANMGIYYPAKLFGYMSRPIQIGQVQLTLKNWAQQEFNIKFYPTRQLSTTALAVLKGSDTAYHFTYTGSAVPLTEFVRDSGVGDEYIFTQYFKTKVIPYGQNQTTCKKIGLFTGICD
;
A
#
# COMPACT_ATOMS: atom_id res chain seq x y z
N MET A 1 -30.62 -0.84 11.15
CA MET A 1 -30.24 0.51 11.62
C MET A 1 -30.66 1.50 10.55
N THR A 2 -31.83 2.13 10.72
CA THR A 2 -32.44 3.00 9.71
C THR A 2 -31.74 4.36 9.76
N MET A 3 -30.97 4.71 8.71
CA MET A 3 -30.44 6.05 8.59
C MET A 3 -31.58 7.06 8.44
N LYS A 4 -31.77 7.92 9.42
CA LYS A 4 -32.63 9.11 9.29
C LYS A 4 -31.88 10.14 8.44
N TYR A 5 -32.41 10.43 7.26
CA TYR A 5 -31.91 11.51 6.41
C TYR A 5 -32.37 12.86 6.98
N PHE A 6 -31.43 13.76 7.18
CA PHE A 6 -31.71 15.14 7.56
C PHE A 6 -32.31 15.92 6.37
N GLU A 7 -33.42 16.57 6.58
CA GLU A 7 -33.99 17.51 5.61
C GLU A 7 -33.35 18.90 5.79
N ALA A 8 -32.42 19.26 4.91
CA ALA A 8 -31.76 20.56 4.85
C ALA A 8 -32.15 21.33 3.57
N THR A 9 -31.98 22.64 3.48
CA THR A 9 -32.34 23.49 2.34
C THR A 9 -31.49 23.17 1.07
N THR A 10 -32.00 23.43 -0.14
CA THR A 10 -31.54 22.79 -1.39
C THR A 10 -30.08 23.06 -1.78
N SER A 11 -29.44 24.19 -1.41
CA SER A 11 -28.06 24.47 -1.79
C SER A 11 -27.00 23.93 -0.79
N ASP A 12 -27.33 24.00 0.52
CA ASP A 12 -26.45 23.45 1.56
C ASP A 12 -26.53 21.92 1.62
N LYS A 13 -27.68 21.37 1.21
CA LYS A 13 -27.94 19.93 1.10
C LYS A 13 -26.99 19.22 0.14
N ASP A 14 -26.68 19.83 -0.99
CA ASP A 14 -25.92 19.16 -2.04
C ASP A 14 -24.42 19.13 -1.74
N ILE A 15 -23.88 20.19 -1.14
CA ILE A 15 -22.50 20.25 -0.70
C ILE A 15 -22.27 19.28 0.48
N LEU A 16 -23.17 19.28 1.45
CA LEU A 16 -23.09 18.38 2.62
C LEU A 16 -23.19 16.90 2.20
N LYS A 17 -24.04 16.61 1.23
CA LYS A 17 -24.13 15.25 0.64
C LYS A 17 -22.84 14.83 -0.05
N GLN A 18 -22.21 15.71 -0.83
CA GLN A 18 -20.97 15.41 -1.54
C GLN A 18 -19.84 15.08 -0.59
N ASP A 19 -19.65 15.85 0.48
CA ASP A 19 -18.61 15.63 1.47
C ASP A 19 -18.85 14.36 2.29
N ILE A 20 -20.10 14.04 2.60
CA ILE A 20 -20.47 12.79 3.27
C ILE A 20 -20.18 11.60 2.34
N LEU A 21 -20.61 11.65 1.08
CA LEU A 21 -20.38 10.59 0.11
C LEU A 21 -18.88 10.36 -0.12
N ARG A 22 -18.11 11.43 -0.30
CA ARG A 22 -16.65 11.38 -0.40
C ARG A 22 -16.01 10.69 0.80
N THR A 23 -16.39 11.10 1.99
CA THR A 23 -15.85 10.55 3.25
C THR A 23 -16.17 9.06 3.37
N LEU A 24 -17.38 8.64 2.98
CA LEU A 24 -17.77 7.24 2.97
C LEU A 24 -16.95 6.40 1.99
N ILE A 25 -16.75 6.90 0.76
CA ILE A 25 -15.92 6.22 -0.25
C ILE A 25 -14.50 6.05 0.27
N TYR A 26 -13.89 7.12 0.79
CA TYR A 26 -12.51 7.09 1.24
C TYR A 26 -12.31 6.14 2.43
N ARG A 27 -13.15 6.24 3.46
CA ARG A 27 -13.08 5.34 4.63
C ARG A 27 -13.28 3.88 4.25
N LYS A 28 -14.14 3.60 3.27
CA LYS A 28 -14.39 2.24 2.80
C LYS A 28 -13.21 1.72 1.97
N ALA A 29 -12.65 2.55 1.10
CA ALA A 29 -11.46 2.24 0.30
C ALA A 29 -10.25 1.96 1.21
N GLU A 30 -10.00 2.80 2.23
CA GLU A 30 -8.89 2.62 3.18
C GLU A 30 -8.93 1.27 3.91
N LYS A 31 -10.13 0.77 4.25
CA LYS A 31 -10.28 -0.55 4.89
C LYS A 31 -9.97 -1.73 3.96
N MET A 32 -10.02 -1.51 2.64
CA MET A 32 -9.78 -2.54 1.62
C MET A 32 -8.33 -2.55 1.13
N LEU A 33 -7.52 -1.54 1.48
CA LEU A 33 -6.14 -1.41 1.01
C LEU A 33 -5.24 -2.48 1.62
N VAL A 34 -4.71 -3.35 0.78
CA VAL A 34 -3.67 -4.32 1.15
C VAL A 34 -2.30 -3.64 1.18
N GLY A 35 -2.03 -2.75 0.24
CA GLY A 35 -0.79 -1.99 0.13
C GLY A 35 -0.49 -1.08 1.33
N ALA A 36 -1.50 -0.71 2.13
CA ALA A 36 -1.29 0.03 3.38
C ALA A 36 -0.40 -0.71 4.40
N ASN A 37 -0.30 -2.03 4.27
CA ASN A 37 0.61 -2.83 5.08
C ASN A 37 2.06 -2.81 4.55
N ALA A 38 2.27 -2.45 3.28
CA ALA A 38 3.58 -2.43 2.62
C ALA A 38 4.31 -1.10 2.76
N CYS A 39 3.60 0.01 2.89
CA CYS A 39 4.17 1.35 2.93
C CYS A 39 3.64 2.16 4.11
N GLN A 40 4.29 3.30 4.37
CA GLN A 40 3.82 4.26 5.37
C GLN A 40 2.82 5.21 4.72
N MET A 41 1.58 5.24 5.25
CA MET A 41 0.53 6.13 4.76
C MET A 41 0.72 7.53 5.32
N MET A 42 0.74 8.55 4.45
CA MET A 42 0.90 9.96 4.86
C MET A 42 -0.13 10.85 4.19
N ASN A 43 -0.79 11.68 5.00
CA ASN A 43 -1.68 12.72 4.54
C ASN A 43 -0.91 14.02 4.35
N VAL A 44 -1.06 14.66 3.21
CA VAL A 44 -0.32 15.88 2.84
C VAL A 44 -1.26 16.99 2.37
N GLN A 45 -0.82 18.25 2.52
CA GLN A 45 -1.58 19.42 2.15
C GLN A 45 -1.03 20.12 0.89
N SER A 46 0.05 19.61 0.31
CA SER A 46 0.64 20.09 -0.93
C SER A 46 0.61 19.01 -2.00
N LEU A 47 0.44 19.41 -3.25
CA LEU A 47 0.51 18.50 -4.41
C LEU A 47 1.96 18.19 -4.81
N ASP A 48 2.87 19.11 -4.55
CA ASP A 48 4.30 18.93 -4.77
C ASP A 48 4.99 18.78 -3.42
N LEU A 49 5.72 17.68 -3.29
CA LEU A 49 6.41 17.31 -2.06
C LEU A 49 7.91 17.31 -2.29
N LYS A 50 8.63 17.86 -1.32
CA LYS A 50 10.10 17.78 -1.25
C LYS A 50 10.48 17.32 0.13
N PHE A 51 11.34 16.35 0.23
CA PHE A 51 11.85 15.87 1.50
C PHE A 51 13.31 15.49 1.40
N ASP A 52 14.04 15.74 2.46
CA ASP A 52 15.45 15.51 2.55
C ASP A 52 15.72 14.15 3.19
N LEU A 53 16.53 13.34 2.53
CA LEU A 53 16.96 12.04 3.04
C LEU A 53 18.44 12.07 3.40
N PRO A 54 18.84 11.42 4.49
CA PRO A 54 20.25 11.33 4.85
C PRO A 54 21.03 10.51 3.82
N LYS A 55 22.22 10.95 3.46
CA LYS A 55 23.12 10.22 2.57
C LYS A 55 23.67 8.94 3.21
N THR A 56 23.67 8.88 4.52
CA THR A 56 24.17 7.75 5.30
C THR A 56 23.14 7.40 6.36
N THR A 57 22.73 6.15 6.43
CA THR A 57 21.72 5.68 7.40
C THR A 57 22.32 5.32 8.75
N MET A 58 23.65 5.19 8.85
CA MET A 58 24.32 4.77 10.08
C MET A 58 25.53 5.65 10.40
N ILE A 59 25.58 6.15 11.63
CA ILE A 59 26.75 6.76 12.22
C ILE A 59 27.35 5.74 13.19
N THR A 60 28.53 5.24 12.86
CA THR A 60 29.22 4.29 13.73
C THR A 60 29.86 5.04 14.91
N PRO A 61 29.60 4.67 16.17
CA PRO A 61 30.32 5.21 17.31
C PRO A 61 31.81 4.96 17.17
N GLN A 62 32.63 5.91 17.64
CA GLN A 62 34.09 5.74 17.71
C GLN A 62 34.48 5.46 19.15
N GLN A 63 35.33 4.47 19.33
CA GLN A 63 36.01 4.31 20.60
C GLN A 63 37.06 5.44 20.72
N ILE A 64 36.99 6.21 21.79
CA ILE A 64 37.90 7.33 22.07
C ILE A 64 38.67 7.06 23.36
N GLU A 65 39.89 7.53 23.42
CA GLU A 65 40.68 7.52 24.65
C GLU A 65 40.14 8.56 25.63
N GLU A 66 40.44 8.35 26.91
CA GLU A 66 40.10 9.28 27.97
C GLU A 66 40.62 10.68 27.66
N MET A 67 39.79 11.71 27.77
CA MET A 67 40.06 13.12 27.44
C MET A 67 40.15 13.46 25.93
N SER A 68 39.95 12.54 24.99
CA SER A 68 39.85 12.84 23.56
C SER A 68 38.40 13.08 23.14
N LYS A 69 38.18 13.74 22.00
CA LYS A 69 36.84 13.98 21.41
C LYS A 69 36.71 13.15 20.15
N ALA A 70 35.55 12.55 19.99
CA ALA A 70 35.21 11.88 18.73
C ALA A 70 35.18 12.90 17.57
N ASP A 71 35.55 12.45 16.38
CA ASP A 71 35.48 13.26 15.18
C ASP A 71 34.05 13.70 14.87
N LEU A 72 33.87 14.97 14.54
CA LEU A 72 32.58 15.51 14.16
C LEU A 72 32.19 14.97 12.77
N ARG A 73 31.27 14.03 12.73
CA ARG A 73 30.71 13.53 11.47
C ARG A 73 29.42 14.30 11.11
N ARG A 74 29.42 14.89 9.93
CA ARG A 74 28.23 15.58 9.38
C ARG A 74 27.46 14.61 8.49
N ILE A 75 26.15 14.48 8.74
CA ILE A 75 25.24 13.76 7.85
C ILE A 75 24.93 14.70 6.67
N GLY A 76 25.29 14.29 5.46
CA GLY A 76 24.84 14.96 4.26
C GLY A 76 23.41 14.54 3.94
N PHE A 77 22.63 15.43 3.32
CA PHE A 77 21.27 15.16 2.86
C PHE A 77 21.20 15.25 1.34
N TYR A 78 20.28 14.51 0.74
CA TYR A 78 19.84 14.70 -0.65
C TYR A 78 18.33 14.85 -0.70
N GLN A 79 17.86 15.66 -1.63
CA GLN A 79 16.44 15.99 -1.76
C GLN A 79 15.77 15.07 -2.76
N ILE A 80 14.61 14.53 -2.38
CA ILE A 80 13.70 13.85 -3.28
C ILE A 80 12.47 14.73 -3.47
N SER A 81 12.05 14.89 -4.72
CA SER A 81 10.79 15.55 -5.07
C SER A 81 9.82 14.55 -5.69
N THR A 82 8.55 14.73 -5.41
CA THR A 82 7.46 13.98 -6.03
C THR A 82 6.22 14.86 -6.13
N SER A 83 5.47 14.72 -7.22
CA SER A 83 4.15 15.35 -7.39
C SER A 83 3.07 14.27 -7.33
N LEU A 84 1.91 14.63 -6.78
CA LEU A 84 0.78 13.71 -6.65
C LEU A 84 0.03 13.62 -7.98
N ASP A 85 -0.35 12.40 -8.35
CA ASP A 85 -1.16 12.14 -9.54
C ASP A 85 -2.65 12.33 -9.24
N LYS A 86 -3.39 12.84 -10.22
CA LYS A 86 -4.84 13.09 -10.13
C LYS A 86 -5.62 11.86 -10.58
N TYR A 87 -6.50 11.36 -9.71
CA TYR A 87 -7.45 10.28 -10.02
C TYR A 87 -8.87 10.77 -9.83
N GLN A 88 -9.77 10.39 -10.73
CA GLN A 88 -11.17 10.77 -10.67
C GLN A 88 -12.07 9.54 -10.75
N THR A 89 -13.08 9.52 -9.90
CA THR A 89 -14.18 8.56 -9.94
C THR A 89 -15.48 9.31 -10.18
N ARG A 90 -16.29 8.84 -11.13
CA ARG A 90 -17.58 9.43 -11.48
C ARG A 90 -18.70 8.50 -11.09
N MET A 91 -19.77 9.07 -10.54
CA MET A 91 -20.98 8.36 -10.17
C MET A 91 -22.18 9.10 -10.76
N LEU A 92 -22.96 8.42 -11.57
CA LEU A 92 -24.20 8.96 -12.18
C LEU A 92 -25.42 8.35 -11.51
N ILE A 93 -26.37 9.20 -11.11
CA ILE A 93 -27.68 8.79 -10.62
C ILE A 93 -28.72 9.30 -11.63
N SER A 94 -29.29 8.39 -12.43
CA SER A 94 -30.23 8.76 -13.48
C SER A 94 -31.58 9.28 -12.92
N ASP A 95 -32.23 10.18 -13.66
CA ASP A 95 -33.52 10.71 -13.27
C ASP A 95 -34.61 9.63 -13.24
N GLU A 96 -34.50 8.58 -14.09
CA GLU A 96 -35.40 7.42 -14.05
C GLU A 96 -35.28 6.64 -12.73
N THR A 97 -34.06 6.48 -12.22
CA THR A 97 -33.84 5.78 -10.95
C THR A 97 -34.39 6.57 -9.78
N LYS A 98 -34.29 7.90 -9.82
CA LYS A 98 -34.94 8.77 -8.83
C LYS A 98 -36.45 8.66 -8.87
N ALA A 99 -37.04 8.66 -10.07
CA ALA A 99 -38.47 8.52 -10.27
C ALA A 99 -39.04 7.16 -9.78
N ARG A 100 -38.21 6.09 -9.86
CA ARG A 100 -38.56 4.75 -9.37
C ARG A 100 -38.35 4.54 -7.89
N GLN A 101 -37.91 5.56 -7.14
CA GLN A 101 -37.56 5.50 -5.72
C GLN A 101 -36.41 4.51 -5.37
N LEU A 102 -35.64 4.05 -6.36
CA LEU A 102 -34.52 3.14 -6.20
C LEU A 102 -33.16 3.90 -5.98
N ALA A 103 -33.19 5.23 -5.88
CA ALA A 103 -32.02 6.06 -5.80
C ALA A 103 -31.11 5.70 -4.61
N ASN A 104 -31.69 5.33 -3.46
CA ASN A 104 -30.91 4.99 -2.26
C ASN A 104 -30.09 3.72 -2.44
N GLU A 105 -30.66 2.68 -3.06
CA GLU A 105 -29.96 1.42 -3.33
C GLU A 105 -28.88 1.61 -4.39
N GLN A 106 -29.20 2.34 -5.46
CA GLN A 106 -28.23 2.63 -6.52
C GLN A 106 -27.07 3.47 -5.99
N VAL A 107 -27.33 4.48 -5.15
CA VAL A 107 -26.27 5.26 -4.48
C VAL A 107 -25.37 4.36 -3.63
N ALA A 108 -25.97 3.48 -2.81
CA ALA A 108 -25.19 2.58 -1.97
C ALA A 108 -24.30 1.65 -2.80
N MET A 109 -24.83 1.03 -3.85
CA MET A 109 -24.08 0.16 -4.75
C MET A 109 -22.99 0.91 -5.50
N SER A 110 -23.27 2.12 -5.98
CA SER A 110 -22.29 2.95 -6.70
C SER A 110 -21.15 3.42 -5.78
N LEU A 111 -21.46 3.76 -4.52
CA LEU A 111 -20.46 4.08 -3.50
C LEU A 111 -19.54 2.89 -3.21
N ASP A 112 -20.10 1.69 -3.14
CA ASP A 112 -19.33 0.47 -2.92
C ASP A 112 -18.39 0.20 -4.09
N GLN A 113 -18.88 0.31 -5.32
CA GLN A 113 -18.06 0.14 -6.52
C GLN A 113 -16.98 1.22 -6.64
N ALA A 114 -17.31 2.48 -6.34
CA ALA A 114 -16.34 3.56 -6.31
C ALA A 114 -15.24 3.34 -5.27
N ALA A 115 -15.59 2.87 -4.07
CA ALA A 115 -14.62 2.56 -3.02
C ALA A 115 -13.71 1.39 -3.41
N VAL A 116 -14.26 0.33 -4.00
CA VAL A 116 -13.48 -0.82 -4.50
C VAL A 116 -12.55 -0.38 -5.63
N GLY A 117 -13.03 0.41 -6.58
CA GLY A 117 -12.24 0.94 -7.69
C GLY A 117 -11.08 1.81 -7.22
N LEU A 118 -11.33 2.68 -6.25
CA LEU A 118 -10.31 3.54 -5.65
C LEU A 118 -9.25 2.74 -4.87
N ALA A 119 -9.67 1.75 -4.07
CA ALA A 119 -8.77 0.87 -3.36
C ALA A 119 -7.90 0.06 -4.32
N TYR A 120 -8.51 -0.48 -5.38
CA TYR A 120 -7.79 -1.20 -6.42
C TYR A 120 -6.72 -0.34 -7.11
N GLN A 121 -7.06 0.90 -7.45
CA GLN A 121 -6.13 1.83 -8.11
C GLN A 121 -4.97 2.22 -7.20
N LYS A 122 -5.23 2.48 -5.91
CA LYS A 122 -4.17 2.76 -4.93
C LYS A 122 -3.25 1.56 -4.74
N ASP A 123 -3.80 0.37 -4.54
CA ASP A 123 -3.02 -0.86 -4.42
C ASP A 123 -2.19 -1.12 -5.69
N SER A 124 -2.76 -0.90 -6.88
CA SER A 124 -2.06 -1.05 -8.16
C SER A 124 -0.84 -0.13 -8.24
N GLU A 125 -0.99 1.13 -7.85
CA GLU A 125 0.10 2.08 -7.84
C GLU A 125 1.17 1.70 -6.80
N ILE A 126 0.77 1.34 -5.57
CA ILE A 126 1.70 0.93 -4.52
C ILE A 126 2.53 -0.27 -5.00
N PHE A 127 1.88 -1.33 -5.47
CA PHE A 127 2.60 -2.54 -5.87
C PHE A 127 3.45 -2.35 -7.11
N SER A 128 3.02 -1.52 -8.08
CA SER A 128 3.83 -1.21 -9.28
C SER A 128 5.12 -0.48 -8.91
N GLU A 129 5.05 0.51 -8.01
CA GLU A 129 6.22 1.26 -7.55
C GLU A 129 7.17 0.36 -6.70
N LEU A 130 6.62 -0.49 -5.83
CA LEU A 130 7.43 -1.42 -5.05
C LEU A 130 8.14 -2.46 -5.93
N ILE A 131 7.46 -3.01 -6.94
CA ILE A 131 8.07 -3.95 -7.90
C ILE A 131 9.16 -3.27 -8.71
N ALA A 132 8.93 -2.04 -9.18
CA ALA A 132 9.92 -1.27 -9.92
C ALA A 132 11.18 -0.98 -9.09
N ALA A 133 11.01 -0.79 -7.78
CA ALA A 133 12.08 -0.47 -6.85
C ALA A 133 12.71 -1.69 -6.15
N LYS A 134 12.39 -2.91 -6.56
CA LYS A 134 12.98 -4.13 -5.99
C LYS A 134 14.50 -4.14 -6.12
N TYR A 135 15.19 -4.61 -5.10
CA TYR A 135 16.63 -4.83 -5.11
C TYR A 135 16.98 -6.31 -5.18
N HIS A 136 16.28 -7.14 -4.39
CA HIS A 136 16.51 -8.58 -4.34
C HIS A 136 15.55 -9.34 -5.23
N THR A 137 16.01 -10.49 -5.72
CA THR A 137 15.15 -11.47 -6.41
C THR A 137 15.53 -12.87 -5.92
N VAL A 138 14.51 -13.65 -5.58
CA VAL A 138 14.60 -15.09 -5.34
C VAL A 138 13.74 -15.77 -6.41
N THR A 139 14.32 -16.71 -7.12
CA THR A 139 13.58 -17.53 -8.08
C THR A 139 13.28 -18.86 -7.41
N ALA A 140 12.01 -19.20 -7.30
CA ALA A 140 11.61 -20.49 -6.77
C ALA A 140 12.07 -21.62 -7.70
N ASP A 141 12.66 -22.67 -7.14
CA ASP A 141 13.09 -23.83 -7.90
C ASP A 141 11.89 -24.63 -8.42
N THR A 142 10.80 -24.60 -7.67
CA THR A 142 9.53 -25.24 -8.01
C THR A 142 8.39 -24.26 -7.74
N ALA A 143 7.42 -24.18 -8.65
CA ALA A 143 6.28 -23.27 -8.49
C ALA A 143 5.54 -23.55 -7.17
N TRP A 144 5.13 -22.50 -6.45
CA TRP A 144 4.41 -22.63 -5.18
C TRP A 144 3.04 -23.32 -5.29
N THR A 145 2.56 -23.49 -6.53
CA THR A 145 1.39 -24.31 -6.86
C THR A 145 1.66 -25.80 -6.74
N ASP A 146 2.91 -26.22 -6.85
CA ASP A 146 3.31 -27.63 -6.73
C ASP A 146 3.29 -28.08 -5.26
N PRO A 147 2.80 -29.30 -4.96
CA PRO A 147 2.86 -29.86 -3.62
C PRO A 147 4.27 -30.06 -3.05
N THR A 148 5.27 -30.18 -3.92
CA THR A 148 6.68 -30.42 -3.56
C THR A 148 7.48 -29.15 -3.37
N ALA A 149 6.88 -27.96 -3.59
CA ALA A 149 7.56 -26.69 -3.48
C ALA A 149 8.02 -26.42 -2.04
N ASP A 150 9.30 -26.07 -1.89
CA ASP A 150 9.88 -25.66 -0.60
C ASP A 150 9.82 -24.13 -0.42
N ILE A 151 8.61 -23.64 -0.19
CA ILE A 151 8.34 -22.20 0.04
C ILE A 151 9.09 -21.69 1.27
N MET A 152 9.38 -22.55 2.26
CA MET A 152 10.09 -22.15 3.47
C MET A 152 11.52 -21.73 3.15
N THR A 153 12.21 -22.47 2.32
CA THR A 153 13.57 -22.14 1.86
C THR A 153 13.57 -20.86 1.05
N ASP A 154 12.63 -20.68 0.11
CA ASP A 154 12.52 -19.43 -0.66
C ASP A 154 12.34 -18.21 0.25
N VAL A 155 11.50 -18.32 1.28
CA VAL A 155 11.27 -17.22 2.25
C VAL A 155 12.52 -16.97 3.09
N ALA A 156 13.19 -18.03 3.58
CA ALA A 156 14.42 -17.91 4.36
C ALA A 156 15.55 -17.26 3.55
N ASP A 157 15.71 -17.63 2.28
CA ASP A 157 16.68 -17.03 1.36
C ASP A 157 16.41 -15.55 1.12
N MET A 158 15.15 -15.15 0.99
CA MET A 158 14.79 -13.73 0.85
C MET A 158 15.15 -12.96 2.11
N ILE A 159 14.84 -13.48 3.28
CA ILE A 159 15.21 -12.87 4.56
C ILE A 159 16.72 -12.71 4.66
N ALA A 160 17.48 -13.76 4.36
CA ALA A 160 18.94 -13.74 4.38
C ALA A 160 19.52 -12.67 3.44
N LYS A 161 19.01 -12.56 2.21
CA LYS A 161 19.42 -11.53 1.24
C LYS A 161 19.14 -10.10 1.74
N ILE A 162 17.98 -9.87 2.36
CA ILE A 162 17.64 -8.56 2.92
C ILE A 162 18.54 -8.22 4.09
N LEU A 163 18.80 -9.16 5.01
CA LEU A 163 19.69 -8.96 6.16
C LEU A 163 21.13 -8.69 5.72
N ASP A 164 21.65 -9.47 4.79
CA ASP A 164 23.03 -9.33 4.30
C ASP A 164 23.29 -7.98 3.61
N SER A 165 22.28 -7.44 2.94
CA SER A 165 22.41 -6.20 2.16
C SER A 165 22.09 -4.92 2.93
N THR A 166 21.51 -5.02 4.13
CA THR A 166 21.01 -3.88 4.91
C THR A 166 21.67 -3.83 6.29
N THR A 167 21.49 -2.71 6.97
CA THR A 167 21.82 -2.55 8.39
C THR A 167 20.64 -2.91 9.30
N VAL A 168 19.70 -3.67 8.78
CA VAL A 168 18.50 -4.11 9.49
C VAL A 168 18.87 -5.09 10.58
N MET A 169 18.34 -4.89 11.77
CA MET A 169 18.48 -5.83 12.87
C MET A 169 17.46 -6.97 12.71
N GLU A 170 17.77 -8.16 13.22
CA GLU A 170 16.84 -9.29 13.19
C GLU A 170 15.46 -8.98 13.78
N SER A 171 15.43 -8.13 14.81
CA SER A 171 14.16 -7.68 15.43
C SER A 171 13.26 -6.86 14.49
N GLU A 172 13.81 -6.25 13.44
CA GLU A 172 13.02 -5.48 12.47
C GLU A 172 12.32 -6.37 11.44
N ILE A 173 12.76 -7.63 11.28
CA ILE A 173 12.14 -8.61 10.37
C ILE A 173 10.66 -8.82 10.70
N ALA A 174 10.27 -8.66 11.96
CA ALA A 174 8.88 -8.70 12.39
C ALA A 174 7.96 -7.68 11.65
N ASN A 175 8.55 -6.64 11.03
CA ASN A 175 7.83 -5.69 10.21
C ASN A 175 7.77 -6.08 8.72
N MET A 176 8.27 -7.26 8.35
CA MET A 176 8.20 -7.75 6.98
C MET A 176 6.81 -8.29 6.66
N GLY A 177 6.31 -7.90 5.50
CA GLY A 177 5.11 -8.47 4.88
C GLY A 177 5.45 -9.19 3.58
N ILE A 178 4.85 -10.35 3.35
CA ILE A 178 4.94 -11.07 2.08
C ILE A 178 3.59 -10.96 1.38
N TYR A 179 3.59 -10.34 0.22
CA TYR A 179 2.42 -10.11 -0.64
C TYR A 179 2.45 -11.12 -1.77
N TYR A 180 1.40 -11.89 -1.94
CA TYR A 180 1.35 -12.97 -2.91
C TYR A 180 0.05 -12.97 -3.71
N PRO A 181 0.03 -13.56 -4.92
CA PRO A 181 -1.16 -13.65 -5.75
C PRO A 181 -2.32 -14.32 -5.02
N ALA A 182 -3.52 -13.74 -5.12
CA ALA A 182 -4.71 -14.29 -4.45
C ALA A 182 -5.01 -15.75 -4.84
N LYS A 183 -4.64 -16.17 -6.06
CA LYS A 183 -4.77 -17.57 -6.51
C LYS A 183 -3.99 -18.58 -5.68
N LEU A 184 -2.92 -18.14 -5.01
CA LEU A 184 -2.11 -18.99 -4.12
C LEU A 184 -2.68 -19.14 -2.70
N PHE A 185 -3.81 -18.50 -2.38
CA PHE A 185 -4.36 -18.48 -1.02
C PHE A 185 -4.57 -19.88 -0.43
N GLY A 186 -5.09 -20.81 -1.23
CA GLY A 186 -5.29 -22.21 -0.82
C GLY A 186 -3.97 -22.94 -0.57
N TYR A 187 -2.97 -22.69 -1.39
CA TYR A 187 -1.64 -23.31 -1.27
C TYR A 187 -0.90 -22.82 -0.03
N MET A 188 -0.98 -21.54 0.31
CA MET A 188 -0.38 -20.96 1.51
C MET A 188 -1.01 -21.44 2.82
N SER A 189 -2.16 -22.07 2.75
CA SER A 189 -2.86 -22.66 3.92
C SER A 189 -2.64 -24.16 4.05
N ARG A 190 -1.84 -24.78 3.17
CA ARG A 190 -1.51 -26.21 3.27
C ARG A 190 -0.75 -26.50 4.56
N PRO A 191 -1.03 -27.65 5.19
CA PRO A 191 -0.23 -28.10 6.32
C PRO A 191 1.17 -28.49 5.84
N ILE A 192 2.18 -28.01 6.54
CA ILE A 192 3.57 -28.44 6.41
C ILE A 192 3.94 -29.21 7.67
N GLN A 193 4.77 -30.24 7.52
CA GLN A 193 5.24 -31.02 8.64
C GLN A 193 6.66 -30.59 9.01
N ILE A 194 6.82 -30.10 10.22
CA ILE A 194 8.12 -29.73 10.79
C ILE A 194 8.37 -30.65 11.98
N GLY A 195 9.18 -31.68 11.79
CA GLY A 195 9.38 -32.73 12.80
C GLY A 195 8.07 -33.46 13.10
N GLN A 196 7.59 -33.36 14.33
CA GLN A 196 6.33 -33.96 14.78
C GLN A 196 5.13 -32.98 14.78
N VAL A 197 5.34 -31.72 14.40
CA VAL A 197 4.30 -30.70 14.44
C VAL A 197 3.80 -30.40 13.03
N GLN A 198 2.46 -30.37 12.87
CA GLN A 198 1.83 -29.88 11.66
C GLN A 198 1.48 -28.41 11.83
N LEU A 199 2.04 -27.55 10.98
CA LEU A 199 1.75 -26.12 10.92
C LEU A 199 1.36 -25.73 9.49
N THR A 200 0.65 -24.62 9.33
CA THR A 200 0.55 -24.00 8.00
C THR A 200 1.77 -23.11 7.77
N LEU A 201 2.12 -22.87 6.50
CA LEU A 201 3.23 -21.98 6.15
C LEU A 201 3.09 -20.59 6.81
N LYS A 202 1.87 -20.06 6.84
CA LYS A 202 1.58 -18.78 7.49
C LYS A 202 1.87 -18.82 9.00
N ASN A 203 1.46 -19.87 9.66
CA ASN A 203 1.69 -20.01 11.09
C ASN A 203 3.17 -20.21 11.41
N TRP A 204 3.89 -20.97 10.59
CA TRP A 204 5.33 -21.13 10.73
C TRP A 204 6.06 -19.77 10.63
N ALA A 205 5.87 -19.03 9.55
CA ALA A 205 6.53 -17.75 9.37
C ALA A 205 6.12 -16.70 10.43
N GLN A 206 4.89 -16.78 10.93
CA GLN A 206 4.42 -15.93 12.03
C GLN A 206 5.08 -16.31 13.36
N GLN A 207 5.29 -17.60 13.64
CA GLN A 207 5.91 -18.07 14.88
C GLN A 207 7.41 -17.84 14.90
N GLU A 208 8.09 -18.15 13.80
CA GLU A 208 9.56 -18.05 13.72
C GLU A 208 10.05 -16.61 13.52
N PHE A 209 9.40 -15.85 12.64
CA PHE A 209 9.89 -14.53 12.21
C PHE A 209 8.90 -13.40 12.45
N ASN A 210 7.69 -13.68 12.94
CA ASN A 210 6.57 -12.75 13.03
C ASN A 210 6.18 -12.10 11.69
N ILE A 211 6.47 -12.76 10.55
CA ILE A 211 6.16 -12.31 9.20
C ILE A 211 4.70 -12.58 8.89
N LYS A 212 4.04 -11.62 8.21
CA LYS A 212 2.65 -11.72 7.80
C LYS A 212 2.52 -11.89 6.29
N PHE A 213 1.59 -12.76 5.89
CA PHE A 213 1.27 -13.03 4.50
C PHE A 213 -0.03 -12.35 4.08
N TYR A 214 0.01 -11.59 3.00
CA TYR A 214 -1.12 -10.83 2.49
C TYR A 214 -1.47 -11.25 1.05
N PRO A 215 -2.67 -11.83 0.82
CA PRO A 215 -3.11 -12.11 -0.54
C PRO A 215 -3.47 -10.78 -1.24
N THR A 216 -3.06 -10.64 -2.49
CA THR A 216 -3.40 -9.47 -3.31
C THR A 216 -3.78 -9.87 -4.72
N ARG A 217 -4.67 -9.08 -5.34
CA ARG A 217 -5.06 -9.22 -6.74
C ARG A 217 -4.12 -8.48 -7.70
N GLN A 218 -3.23 -7.65 -7.17
CA GLN A 218 -2.31 -6.84 -7.97
C GLN A 218 -1.10 -7.65 -8.49
N LEU A 219 -0.82 -8.78 -7.86
CA LEU A 219 0.23 -9.70 -8.26
C LEU A 219 -0.39 -10.90 -8.97
N SER A 220 0.20 -11.33 -10.09
CA SER A 220 -0.29 -12.48 -10.89
C SER A 220 0.60 -13.70 -10.82
N THR A 221 1.90 -13.52 -11.03
CA THR A 221 2.89 -14.61 -11.15
C THR A 221 4.09 -14.46 -10.22
N THR A 222 4.13 -13.36 -9.46
CA THR A 222 5.24 -13.03 -8.56
C THR A 222 4.71 -12.74 -7.17
N ALA A 223 5.55 -12.90 -6.14
CA ALA A 223 5.25 -12.41 -4.80
C ALA A 223 6.30 -11.37 -4.41
N LEU A 224 5.94 -10.51 -3.46
CA LEU A 224 6.76 -9.39 -3.04
C LEU A 224 7.00 -9.47 -1.53
N ALA A 225 8.25 -9.40 -1.10
CA ALA A 225 8.63 -9.21 0.28
C ALA A 225 8.98 -7.74 0.51
N VAL A 226 8.38 -7.13 1.50
CA VAL A 226 8.62 -5.73 1.86
C VAL A 226 8.85 -5.61 3.35
N LEU A 227 10.01 -5.09 3.73
CA LEU A 227 10.28 -4.72 5.11
C LEU A 227 9.80 -3.30 5.34
N LYS A 228 8.65 -3.15 6.00
CA LYS A 228 8.02 -1.86 6.25
C LYS A 228 8.85 -1.00 7.20
N GLY A 229 9.17 0.21 6.78
CA GLY A 229 9.91 1.19 7.58
C GLY A 229 9.77 2.60 7.00
N SER A 230 10.22 3.59 7.76
CA SER A 230 10.25 4.99 7.32
C SER A 230 11.25 5.25 6.19
N ASP A 231 12.13 4.31 5.92
CA ASP A 231 13.15 4.33 4.87
C ASP A 231 12.84 3.35 3.72
N THR A 232 11.62 2.82 3.64
CA THR A 232 11.21 1.88 2.60
C THR A 232 10.32 2.54 1.56
N ALA A 233 9.10 2.93 1.94
CA ALA A 233 8.15 3.53 1.01
C ALA A 233 7.09 4.36 1.75
N TYR A 234 6.66 5.43 1.10
CA TYR A 234 5.54 6.28 1.52
C TYR A 234 4.45 6.29 0.46
N HIS A 235 3.21 6.22 0.89
CA HIS A 235 2.05 6.51 0.08
C HIS A 235 1.42 7.82 0.55
N PHE A 236 1.53 8.85 -0.28
CA PHE A 236 1.02 10.19 0.01
C PHE A 236 -0.40 10.32 -0.52
N THR A 237 -1.29 10.86 0.30
CA THR A 237 -2.66 11.20 -0.08
C THR A 237 -2.90 12.67 0.25
N TYR A 238 -3.42 13.44 -0.71
CA TYR A 238 -3.77 14.84 -0.51
C TYR A 238 -5.05 14.98 0.30
N THR A 239 -4.97 15.80 1.36
CA THR A 239 -6.11 16.13 2.23
C THR A 239 -6.32 17.65 2.37
N GLY A 240 -5.60 18.45 1.61
CA GLY A 240 -5.70 19.92 1.64
C GLY A 240 -7.02 20.42 1.04
N SER A 241 -7.35 21.68 1.32
CA SER A 241 -8.55 22.37 0.83
C SER A 241 -8.31 23.26 -0.39
N ALA A 242 -7.05 23.40 -0.84
CA ALA A 242 -6.70 24.30 -1.95
C ALA A 242 -7.24 23.85 -3.31
N VAL A 243 -7.60 22.58 -3.46
CA VAL A 243 -8.13 22.01 -4.70
C VAL A 243 -9.48 21.36 -4.40
N PRO A 244 -10.54 21.62 -5.18
CA PRO A 244 -11.83 20.98 -4.99
C PRO A 244 -11.69 19.47 -5.25
N LEU A 245 -12.12 18.67 -4.27
CA LEU A 245 -12.05 17.20 -4.33
C LEU A 245 -13.37 16.56 -4.73
N THR A 246 -14.44 17.38 -4.84
CA THR A 246 -15.76 16.93 -5.28
C THR A 246 -16.37 17.95 -6.21
N GLU A 247 -16.98 17.50 -7.28
CA GLU A 247 -17.75 18.31 -8.20
C GLU A 247 -19.12 17.63 -8.40
N PHE A 248 -20.14 18.46 -8.57
CA PHE A 248 -21.48 18.02 -8.87
C PHE A 248 -21.91 18.66 -10.19
N VAL A 249 -22.36 17.85 -11.12
CA VAL A 249 -22.87 18.30 -12.41
C VAL A 249 -24.25 17.72 -12.59
N ARG A 250 -25.24 18.59 -12.84
CA ARG A 250 -26.57 18.18 -13.20
C ARG A 250 -26.73 18.29 -14.71
N ASP A 251 -27.02 17.16 -15.35
CA ASP A 251 -27.40 17.13 -16.75
C ASP A 251 -28.92 16.91 -16.86
N SER A 252 -29.63 17.93 -17.36
CA SER A 252 -31.07 17.90 -17.49
C SER A 252 -31.49 16.81 -18.51
N GLY A 253 -32.20 15.78 -18.02
CA GLY A 253 -32.68 14.64 -18.82
C GLY A 253 -31.82 13.39 -18.73
N VAL A 254 -30.67 13.45 -18.07
CA VAL A 254 -29.79 12.28 -17.85
C VAL A 254 -29.72 11.92 -16.36
N GLY A 255 -29.39 12.90 -15.50
CA GLY A 255 -29.30 12.64 -14.06
C GLY A 255 -28.30 13.55 -13.35
N ASP A 256 -27.98 13.19 -12.11
CA ASP A 256 -26.97 13.88 -11.29
C ASP A 256 -25.64 13.12 -11.36
N GLU A 257 -24.60 13.81 -11.79
CA GLU A 257 -23.23 13.29 -11.82
C GLU A 257 -22.43 13.82 -10.63
N TYR A 258 -21.84 12.92 -9.87
CA TYR A 258 -20.92 13.22 -8.79
C TYR A 258 -19.49 12.83 -9.22
N ILE A 259 -18.56 13.77 -9.18
CA ILE A 259 -17.17 13.56 -9.54
C ILE A 259 -16.35 13.65 -8.26
N PHE A 260 -15.66 12.57 -7.92
CA PHE A 260 -14.76 12.51 -6.78
C PHE A 260 -13.33 12.49 -7.26
N THR A 261 -12.57 13.51 -6.89
CA THR A 261 -11.15 13.64 -7.24
C THR A 261 -10.29 13.31 -6.03
N GLN A 262 -9.29 12.49 -6.21
CA GLN A 262 -8.27 12.22 -5.20
C GLN A 262 -6.88 12.33 -5.83
N TYR A 263 -5.95 12.92 -5.08
CA TYR A 263 -4.56 12.99 -5.48
C TYR A 263 -3.75 12.10 -4.55
N PHE A 264 -2.98 11.18 -5.12
CA PHE A 264 -2.09 10.32 -4.36
C PHE A 264 -0.88 9.90 -5.18
N LYS A 265 0.18 9.49 -4.52
CA LYS A 265 1.40 8.96 -5.11
C LYS A 265 2.16 8.11 -4.13
N THR A 266 2.69 7.01 -4.61
CA THR A 266 3.64 6.19 -3.86
C THR A 266 5.06 6.59 -4.23
N LYS A 267 5.92 6.71 -3.23
CA LYS A 267 7.35 6.95 -3.45
C LYS A 267 8.16 5.98 -2.60
N VAL A 268 8.95 5.18 -3.28
CA VAL A 268 9.93 4.31 -2.64
C VAL A 268 11.19 5.12 -2.34
N ILE A 269 11.76 4.87 -1.17
CA ILE A 269 13.01 5.52 -0.74
C ILE A 269 14.19 4.69 -1.27
N PRO A 270 14.99 5.23 -2.19
CA PRO A 270 16.16 4.55 -2.70
C PRO A 270 17.24 4.44 -1.62
N TYR A 271 18.03 3.39 -1.64
CA TYR A 271 19.09 3.19 -0.65
C TYR A 271 20.30 4.14 -0.80
N GLY A 272 20.33 5.00 -1.80
CA GLY A 272 21.37 5.99 -2.02
C GLY A 272 21.02 7.02 -3.09
N GLN A 273 21.78 8.10 -3.13
CA GLN A 273 21.64 9.13 -4.15
C GLN A 273 21.90 8.50 -5.55
N ASN A 274 21.05 8.80 -6.53
CA ASN A 274 21.10 8.23 -7.89
C ASN A 274 20.72 6.74 -8.00
N GLN A 275 20.15 6.14 -6.95
CA GLN A 275 19.58 4.80 -7.01
C GLN A 275 18.07 4.87 -7.18
N THR A 276 17.48 3.84 -7.78
CA THR A 276 16.02 3.69 -7.94
C THR A 276 15.49 2.53 -7.13
N THR A 277 16.36 1.68 -6.58
CA THR A 277 16.01 0.45 -5.87
C THR A 277 16.12 0.61 -4.36
N CYS A 278 15.34 -0.18 -3.63
CA CYS A 278 15.34 -0.23 -2.17
C CYS A 278 15.76 -1.62 -1.69
N LYS A 279 16.81 -1.69 -0.86
CA LYS A 279 17.36 -2.95 -0.33
C LYS A 279 16.39 -3.71 0.59
N LYS A 280 15.33 -3.06 1.05
CA LYS A 280 14.28 -3.66 1.91
C LYS A 280 13.13 -4.28 1.10
N ILE A 281 13.27 -4.35 -0.24
CA ILE A 281 12.25 -4.89 -1.14
C ILE A 281 12.85 -6.04 -1.95
N GLY A 282 12.18 -7.19 -1.91
CA GLY A 282 12.53 -8.39 -2.65
C GLY A 282 11.37 -8.95 -3.46
N LEU A 283 11.65 -9.56 -4.60
CA LEU A 283 10.69 -10.17 -5.50
C LEU A 283 10.93 -11.68 -5.59
N PHE A 284 9.88 -12.46 -5.41
CA PHE A 284 9.86 -13.88 -5.74
C PHE A 284 9.34 -14.07 -7.17
N THR A 285 10.06 -14.84 -7.96
CA THR A 285 9.72 -15.21 -9.34
C THR A 285 9.63 -16.71 -9.50
N GLY A 286 8.98 -17.21 -10.57
CA GLY A 286 8.80 -18.66 -10.78
C GLY A 286 7.84 -19.33 -9.79
N ILE A 287 7.04 -18.55 -9.06
CA ILE A 287 6.13 -19.08 -8.03
C ILE A 287 4.79 -19.60 -8.56
N CYS A 288 4.50 -19.34 -9.81
CA CYS A 288 3.27 -19.77 -10.49
C CYS A 288 3.60 -20.25 -11.88
N ASP A 289 2.96 -21.37 -12.26
CA ASP A 289 2.90 -21.87 -13.64
C ASP A 289 1.90 -21.06 -14.48
#